data_adee5a98905523983e2c4ff00bd904bf
#
_entry.id   adee5a98905523983e2c4ff00bd904bf
#
_cell.length_a   1.000
_cell.length_b   1.000
_cell.length_c   1.000
_cell.angle_alpha   90.00
_cell.angle_beta   90.00
_cell.angle_gamma   90.00
#
_symmetry.space_group_name_H-M   'P 1'
#
loop_
_entity.id
_entity.type
_entity.pdbx_description
1 polymer ?
#
loop_
_entity_poly.entity_id
_entity_poly.type
_entity_poly.pdbx_seq_one_letter_code
_entity_poly.pdbx_strand_id
1 'polypeptide(L)'
;LDDFVPANHPLRPIKQMVNAALLKMDALLGRMYAADIKGGRPSIAPEKLIRAMLLQVFYSVRSERQLMEQTQYNLLFRWFIGLSMDDSVWVASVFSKNRERLIEHDTVIELFNLIVQQADEQQLLSGEHFSVDGSLIQAWAGHKSFVRKDRKDDQDADGSDGESKSGNDSDNSEAGNFKGQKRSNETHASTTDADARLYRKGKTASELRFMGHTLTDNRHGLVVNARVTQADGYAEREAAKAMINDARQAHEDPDVSITLGADKGYDAKEFIETLQAMNVRPHVAQNTSGRRSAVPDEI
;
A
#
# COMPACT_ATOMS: atom_id res chain seq x y z
N LEU A 1 33.26 -2.72 2.75
CA LEU A 1 32.13 -1.77 2.83
C LEU A 1 31.57 -1.66 4.24
N ASP A 2 31.60 -2.73 5.04
CA ASP A 2 31.05 -2.69 6.39
C ASP A 2 31.75 -1.67 7.29
N ASP A 3 33.07 -1.61 7.23
CA ASP A 3 33.87 -0.64 8.00
C ASP A 3 33.69 0.82 7.53
N PHE A 4 33.22 1.01 6.30
CA PHE A 4 32.94 2.33 5.73
C PHE A 4 31.66 2.95 6.31
N VAL A 5 30.66 2.12 6.69
CA VAL A 5 29.41 2.61 7.24
C VAL A 5 29.57 2.86 8.74
N PRO A 6 29.26 4.07 9.27
CA PRO A 6 29.36 4.35 10.71
C PRO A 6 28.62 3.33 11.57
N ALA A 7 29.20 2.97 12.72
CA ALA A 7 28.61 1.97 13.62
C ALA A 7 27.21 2.35 14.14
N ASN A 8 26.94 3.65 14.27
CA ASN A 8 25.65 4.20 14.72
C ASN A 8 24.68 4.54 13.56
N HIS A 9 24.99 4.12 12.33
CA HIS A 9 24.13 4.45 11.18
C HIS A 9 22.77 3.74 11.28
N PRO A 10 21.61 4.45 11.07
CA PRO A 10 20.26 3.89 11.24
C PRO A 10 19.97 2.64 10.40
N LEU A 11 20.59 2.51 9.23
CA LEU A 11 20.42 1.32 8.39
C LEU A 11 21.06 0.04 8.95
N ARG A 12 21.94 0.11 9.96
CA ARG A 12 22.55 -1.09 10.53
C ARG A 12 21.53 -1.99 11.24
N PRO A 13 20.76 -1.51 12.22
CA PRO A 13 19.72 -2.32 12.83
C PRO A 13 18.65 -2.74 11.81
N ILE A 14 18.25 -1.86 10.88
CA ILE A 14 17.30 -2.20 9.81
C ILE A 14 17.83 -3.36 8.95
N LYS A 15 19.10 -3.32 8.56
CA LYS A 15 19.72 -4.41 7.79
C LYS A 15 19.72 -5.73 8.57
N GLN A 16 19.94 -5.71 9.88
CA GLN A 16 19.88 -6.90 10.72
C GLN A 16 18.46 -7.49 10.76
N MET A 17 17.44 -6.66 10.98
CA MET A 17 16.02 -7.07 10.97
C MET A 17 15.62 -7.66 9.61
N VAL A 18 15.98 -6.99 8.52
CA VAL A 18 15.69 -7.46 7.16
C VAL A 18 16.41 -8.77 6.87
N ASN A 19 17.67 -8.92 7.26
CA ASN A 19 18.40 -10.16 7.06
C ASN A 19 17.78 -11.34 7.83
N ALA A 20 17.33 -11.12 9.07
CA ALA A 20 16.65 -12.14 9.85
C ALA A 20 15.33 -12.58 9.20
N ALA A 21 14.54 -11.62 8.66
CA ALA A 21 13.32 -11.94 7.92
C ALA A 21 13.64 -12.71 6.62
N LEU A 22 14.61 -12.26 5.83
CA LEU A 22 14.98 -12.89 4.57
C LEU A 22 15.46 -14.32 4.74
N LEU A 23 16.15 -14.64 5.85
CA LEU A 23 16.55 -16.02 6.19
C LEU A 23 15.31 -16.91 6.41
N LYS A 24 14.26 -16.41 7.05
CA LYS A 24 13.00 -17.15 7.21
C LYS A 24 12.27 -17.34 5.86
N MET A 25 12.51 -16.46 4.90
CA MET A 25 11.88 -16.48 3.55
C MET A 25 12.63 -17.35 2.53
N ASP A 26 13.77 -17.93 2.86
CA ASP A 26 14.62 -18.65 1.90
C ASP A 26 13.86 -19.70 1.06
N ALA A 27 13.00 -20.49 1.70
CA ALA A 27 12.17 -21.48 1.02
C ALA A 27 11.13 -20.87 0.05
N LEU A 28 10.59 -19.69 0.35
CA LEU A 28 9.67 -18.96 -0.53
C LEU A 28 10.44 -18.41 -1.72
N LEU A 29 11.54 -17.72 -1.46
CA LEU A 29 12.38 -17.10 -2.48
C LEU A 29 13.01 -18.14 -3.42
N GLY A 30 13.41 -19.32 -2.90
CA GLY A 30 13.92 -20.43 -3.70
C GLY A 30 12.91 -21.00 -4.69
N ARG A 31 11.62 -21.00 -4.38
CA ARG A 31 10.57 -21.48 -5.30
C ARG A 31 10.30 -20.53 -6.49
N MET A 32 10.61 -19.26 -6.34
CA MET A 32 10.41 -18.25 -7.38
C MET A 32 11.38 -18.42 -8.55
N TYR A 33 12.53 -18.99 -8.30
CA TYR A 33 13.55 -19.24 -9.29
C TYR A 33 13.59 -20.74 -9.59
N ALA A 34 12.97 -21.14 -10.69
CA ALA A 34 13.13 -22.49 -11.18
C ALA A 34 14.64 -22.79 -11.31
N ALA A 35 15.03 -23.98 -10.83
CA ALA A 35 16.43 -24.41 -10.87
C ALA A 35 17.04 -24.09 -12.24
N ASP A 36 18.20 -23.46 -12.25
CA ASP A 36 18.99 -23.04 -13.42
C ASP A 36 19.48 -24.22 -14.31
N ILE A 37 18.77 -25.35 -14.24
CA ILE A 37 19.05 -26.58 -15.01
C ILE A 37 18.95 -26.33 -16.53
N LYS A 38 18.28 -25.25 -16.95
CA LYS A 38 18.06 -24.95 -18.38
C LYS A 38 19.10 -24.00 -18.97
N GLY A 39 20.06 -23.52 -18.21
CA GLY A 39 21.05 -22.53 -18.65
C GLY A 39 20.38 -21.16 -18.89
N GLY A 40 21.10 -20.09 -18.70
CA GLY A 40 20.62 -18.74 -18.91
C GLY A 40 21.53 -17.73 -18.20
N ARG A 41 21.23 -16.45 -18.34
CA ARG A 41 21.90 -15.39 -17.57
C ARG A 41 21.54 -15.56 -16.09
N PRO A 42 22.49 -15.55 -15.16
CA PRO A 42 22.20 -15.64 -13.73
C PRO A 42 21.16 -14.60 -13.31
N SER A 43 20.14 -15.05 -12.58
CA SER A 43 19.11 -14.15 -12.03
C SER A 43 19.70 -13.30 -10.90
N ILE A 44 19.08 -12.15 -10.64
CA ILE A 44 19.43 -11.34 -9.48
C ILE A 44 18.84 -12.03 -8.24
N ALA A 45 19.66 -12.21 -7.21
CA ALA A 45 19.19 -12.76 -5.95
C ALA A 45 18.03 -11.90 -5.39
N PRO A 46 16.86 -12.52 -5.07
CA PRO A 46 15.67 -11.80 -4.62
C PRO A 46 15.91 -10.97 -3.38
N GLU A 47 16.78 -11.41 -2.48
CA GLU A 47 17.16 -10.67 -1.28
C GLU A 47 17.83 -9.33 -1.61
N LYS A 48 18.62 -9.26 -2.67
CA LYS A 48 19.23 -8.01 -3.15
C LYS A 48 18.17 -7.07 -3.71
N LEU A 49 17.18 -7.61 -4.43
CA LEU A 49 16.05 -6.83 -4.96
C LEU A 49 15.18 -6.25 -3.83
N ILE A 50 14.84 -7.05 -2.83
CA ILE A 50 14.06 -6.61 -1.67
C ILE A 50 14.78 -5.49 -0.93
N ARG A 51 16.08 -5.63 -0.66
CA ARG A 51 16.87 -4.57 -0.01
C ARG A 51 16.93 -3.30 -0.87
N ALA A 52 17.00 -3.43 -2.18
CA ALA A 52 16.96 -2.27 -3.07
C ALA A 52 15.59 -1.57 -3.05
N MET A 53 14.47 -2.32 -3.01
CA MET A 53 13.13 -1.77 -2.83
C MET A 53 12.99 -1.02 -1.51
N LEU A 54 13.52 -1.55 -0.41
CA LEU A 54 13.51 -0.86 0.88
C LEU A 54 14.28 0.46 0.84
N LEU A 55 15.44 0.50 0.18
CA LEU A 55 16.18 1.76 -0.02
C LEU A 55 15.38 2.77 -0.83
N GLN A 56 14.64 2.32 -1.84
CA GLN A 56 13.77 3.19 -2.62
C GLN A 56 12.75 3.91 -1.74
N VAL A 57 12.17 3.19 -0.78
CA VAL A 57 11.22 3.75 0.19
C VAL A 57 11.92 4.64 1.22
N PHE A 58 12.97 4.17 1.89
CA PHE A 58 13.66 4.90 2.97
C PHE A 58 14.28 6.22 2.51
N TYR A 59 14.76 6.26 1.27
CA TYR A 59 15.38 7.45 0.69
C TYR A 59 14.47 8.20 -0.29
N SER A 60 13.19 7.83 -0.38
CA SER A 60 12.20 8.47 -1.27
C SER A 60 12.69 8.59 -2.72
N VAL A 61 13.37 7.54 -3.22
CA VAL A 61 13.88 7.51 -4.59
C VAL A 61 12.73 7.29 -5.56
N ARG A 62 12.41 8.30 -6.36
CA ARG A 62 11.17 8.32 -7.16
C ARG A 62 11.13 7.36 -8.34
N SER A 63 12.28 6.96 -8.87
CA SER A 63 12.33 6.09 -10.05
C SER A 63 13.36 4.98 -9.90
N GLU A 64 13.08 3.84 -10.50
CA GLU A 64 14.01 2.70 -10.55
C GLU A 64 15.31 3.04 -11.29
N ARG A 65 15.24 3.91 -12.32
CA ARG A 65 16.44 4.40 -13.00
C ARG A 65 17.35 5.16 -12.04
N GLN A 66 16.79 6.06 -11.25
CA GLN A 66 17.53 6.81 -10.24
C GLN A 66 18.07 5.88 -9.13
N LEU A 67 17.29 4.88 -8.72
CA LEU A 67 17.75 3.88 -7.75
C LEU A 67 18.97 3.12 -8.27
N MET A 68 18.94 2.67 -9.54
CA MET A 68 20.07 1.95 -10.14
C MET A 68 21.29 2.86 -10.32
N GLU A 69 21.09 4.10 -10.75
CA GLU A 69 22.13 5.09 -10.86
C GLU A 69 22.81 5.34 -9.50
N GLN A 70 22.04 5.61 -8.45
CA GLN A 70 22.60 5.77 -7.10
C GLN A 70 23.31 4.51 -6.60
N THR A 71 22.76 3.33 -6.85
CA THR A 71 23.39 2.07 -6.46
C THR A 71 24.76 1.89 -7.14
N GLN A 72 24.99 2.51 -8.28
CA GLN A 72 26.24 2.40 -9.01
C GLN A 72 27.42 3.06 -8.25
N TYR A 73 27.19 4.19 -7.61
CA TYR A 73 28.25 4.97 -6.94
C TYR A 73 28.06 5.19 -5.44
N ASN A 74 26.87 4.94 -4.89
CA ASN A 74 26.60 5.12 -3.47
C ASN A 74 27.01 3.87 -2.68
N LEU A 75 28.11 3.96 -1.96
CA LEU A 75 28.66 2.86 -1.16
C LEU A 75 27.71 2.37 -0.06
N LEU A 76 26.92 3.28 0.54
CA LEU A 76 25.90 2.93 1.52
C LEU A 76 24.81 2.04 0.91
N PHE A 77 24.34 2.39 -0.30
CA PHE A 77 23.35 1.59 -1.01
C PHE A 77 23.91 0.22 -1.37
N ARG A 78 25.12 0.17 -1.90
CA ARG A 78 25.80 -1.10 -2.21
C ARG A 78 25.95 -1.99 -0.98
N TRP A 79 26.39 -1.40 0.14
CA TRP A 79 26.51 -2.10 1.41
C TRP A 79 25.18 -2.67 1.90
N PHE A 80 24.11 -1.86 1.86
CA PHE A 80 22.79 -2.31 2.33
C PHE A 80 22.21 -3.42 1.45
N ILE A 81 22.33 -3.30 0.14
CA ILE A 81 21.88 -4.32 -0.84
C ILE A 81 22.70 -5.60 -0.72
N GLY A 82 23.97 -5.52 -0.36
CA GLY A 82 24.90 -6.64 -0.32
C GLY A 82 25.65 -6.80 -1.66
N LEU A 83 25.99 -5.68 -2.31
CA LEU A 83 26.87 -5.63 -3.48
C LEU A 83 28.31 -5.31 -3.05
N SER A 84 29.28 -5.98 -3.66
CA SER A 84 30.70 -5.61 -3.52
C SER A 84 31.03 -4.39 -4.36
N MET A 85 32.25 -3.86 -4.21
CA MET A 85 32.70 -2.72 -5.02
C MET A 85 32.72 -3.03 -6.52
N ASP A 86 33.02 -4.27 -6.88
CA ASP A 86 33.23 -4.71 -8.26
C ASP A 86 31.95 -5.31 -8.88
N ASP A 87 30.89 -5.54 -8.09
CA ASP A 87 29.65 -6.08 -8.59
C ASP A 87 28.99 -5.10 -9.56
N SER A 88 28.56 -5.59 -10.72
CA SER A 88 27.78 -4.81 -11.67
C SER A 88 26.36 -4.58 -11.15
N VAL A 89 25.85 -3.36 -11.32
CA VAL A 89 24.46 -3.02 -11.02
C VAL A 89 23.59 -3.38 -12.23
N TRP A 90 22.43 -3.94 -11.98
CA TRP A 90 21.45 -4.25 -13.02
C TRP A 90 20.76 -3.01 -13.58
N VAL A 91 20.18 -3.12 -14.76
CA VAL A 91 19.43 -2.03 -15.38
C VAL A 91 17.98 -1.94 -14.85
N ALA A 92 17.37 -0.76 -14.91
CA ALA A 92 16.04 -0.51 -14.36
C ALA A 92 14.97 -1.47 -14.90
N SER A 93 14.97 -1.80 -16.18
CA SER A 93 14.00 -2.73 -16.78
C SER A 93 14.11 -4.16 -16.24
N VAL A 94 15.31 -4.60 -15.87
CA VAL A 94 15.50 -5.90 -15.20
C VAL A 94 14.99 -5.84 -13.77
N PHE A 95 15.22 -4.72 -13.09
CA PHE A 95 14.69 -4.50 -11.74
C PHE A 95 13.17 -4.52 -11.73
N SER A 96 12.50 -3.77 -12.64
CA SER A 96 11.03 -3.73 -12.75
C SER A 96 10.41 -5.12 -12.90
N LYS A 97 10.92 -5.92 -13.87
CA LYS A 97 10.41 -7.28 -14.12
C LYS A 97 10.56 -8.21 -12.91
N ASN A 98 11.67 -8.10 -12.19
CA ASN A 98 11.89 -8.93 -11.02
C ASN A 98 11.06 -8.44 -9.82
N ARG A 99 10.83 -7.13 -9.70
CA ARG A 99 9.91 -6.57 -8.68
C ARG A 99 8.48 -7.06 -8.89
N GLU A 100 7.97 -7.06 -10.14
CA GLU A 100 6.66 -7.62 -10.46
C GLU A 100 6.54 -9.08 -10.00
N ARG A 101 7.56 -9.90 -10.27
CA ARG A 101 7.62 -11.28 -9.79
C ARG A 101 7.56 -11.39 -8.26
N LEU A 102 8.29 -10.52 -7.53
CA LEU A 102 8.23 -10.49 -6.06
C LEU A 102 6.82 -10.17 -5.55
N ILE A 103 6.12 -9.25 -6.24
CA ILE A 103 4.74 -8.88 -5.91
C ILE A 103 3.77 -10.04 -6.19
N GLU A 104 3.88 -10.69 -7.35
CA GLU A 104 3.05 -11.85 -7.73
C GLU A 104 3.15 -13.03 -6.76
N HIS A 105 4.25 -13.15 -6.04
CA HIS A 105 4.48 -14.18 -5.04
C HIS A 105 4.29 -13.72 -3.58
N ASP A 106 3.59 -12.62 -3.36
CA ASP A 106 3.28 -12.05 -2.04
C ASP A 106 4.50 -11.82 -1.12
N THR A 107 5.69 -11.72 -1.73
CA THR A 107 6.97 -11.62 -0.99
C THR A 107 7.03 -10.39 -0.09
N VAL A 108 6.41 -9.29 -0.52
CA VAL A 108 6.35 -8.03 0.26
C VAL A 108 5.45 -8.19 1.47
N ILE A 109 4.34 -8.91 1.32
CA ILE A 109 3.40 -9.21 2.41
C ILE A 109 4.08 -10.12 3.44
N GLU A 110 4.76 -11.17 2.98
CA GLU A 110 5.49 -12.08 3.86
C GLU A 110 6.61 -11.36 4.63
N LEU A 111 7.40 -10.51 3.95
CA LEU A 111 8.39 -9.68 4.62
C LEU A 111 7.77 -8.80 5.71
N PHE A 112 6.64 -8.15 5.40
CA PHE A 112 5.92 -7.32 6.36
C PHE A 112 5.49 -8.13 7.58
N ASN A 113 4.87 -9.29 7.37
CA ASN A 113 4.41 -10.17 8.45
C ASN A 113 5.58 -10.62 9.35
N LEU A 114 6.73 -10.97 8.75
CA LEU A 114 7.92 -11.36 9.51
C LEU A 114 8.53 -10.21 10.32
N ILE A 115 8.44 -8.97 9.82
CA ILE A 115 8.88 -7.79 10.59
C ILE A 115 7.90 -7.50 11.75
N VAL A 116 6.58 -7.64 11.52
CA VAL A 116 5.58 -7.53 12.59
C VAL A 116 5.81 -8.61 13.65
N GLN A 117 6.08 -9.84 13.24
CA GLN A 117 6.43 -10.93 14.18
C GLN A 117 7.69 -10.59 14.99
N GLN A 118 8.74 -10.04 14.40
CA GLN A 118 9.95 -9.61 15.14
C GLN A 118 9.61 -8.50 16.16
N ALA A 119 8.69 -7.59 15.83
CA ALA A 119 8.24 -6.55 16.76
C ALA A 119 7.48 -7.16 17.94
N ASP A 120 6.66 -8.17 17.71
CA ASP A 120 5.93 -8.89 18.74
C ASP A 120 6.88 -9.69 19.66
N GLU A 121 7.81 -10.46 19.08
CA GLU A 121 8.87 -11.19 19.81
C GLU A 121 9.68 -10.26 20.73
N GLN A 122 9.81 -8.97 20.37
CA GLN A 122 10.48 -7.94 21.18
C GLN A 122 9.53 -7.20 22.14
N GLN A 123 8.26 -7.63 22.25
CA GLN A 123 7.24 -7.03 23.12
C GLN A 123 6.94 -5.55 22.77
N LEU A 124 7.10 -5.18 21.49
CA LEU A 124 6.79 -3.83 21.00
C LEU A 124 5.32 -3.64 20.65
N LEU A 125 4.54 -4.73 20.60
CA LEU A 125 3.10 -4.69 20.34
C LEU A 125 2.31 -4.92 21.64
N SER A 126 1.12 -4.35 21.72
CA SER A 126 0.18 -4.61 22.81
C SER A 126 -0.71 -5.81 22.52
N GLY A 127 -1.10 -5.97 21.25
CA GLY A 127 -2.10 -6.92 20.83
C GLY A 127 -3.53 -6.57 21.27
N GLU A 128 -3.73 -5.50 22.02
CA GLU A 128 -5.01 -5.17 22.66
C GLU A 128 -5.63 -3.85 22.17
N HIS A 129 -4.79 -2.87 21.87
CA HIS A 129 -5.23 -1.50 21.54
C HIS A 129 -4.79 -1.10 20.15
N PHE A 130 -5.77 -0.96 19.27
CA PHE A 130 -5.53 -0.63 17.87
C PHE A 130 -6.18 0.67 17.45
N SER A 131 -5.65 1.31 16.42
CA SER A 131 -6.28 2.40 15.69
C SER A 131 -6.32 2.06 14.20
N VAL A 132 -7.39 2.47 13.53
CA VAL A 132 -7.56 2.32 12.09
C VAL A 132 -7.69 3.68 11.43
N ASP A 133 -7.05 3.84 10.28
CA ASP A 133 -7.20 5.01 9.42
C ASP A 133 -7.17 4.60 7.94
N GLY A 134 -7.86 5.41 7.12
CA GLY A 134 -7.94 5.24 5.67
C GLY A 134 -7.44 6.48 4.95
N SER A 135 -6.48 6.29 4.03
CA SER A 135 -5.92 7.34 3.19
C SER A 135 -6.25 7.12 1.73
N LEU A 136 -6.52 8.21 1.00
CA LEU A 136 -6.70 8.14 -0.45
C LEU A 136 -5.35 8.01 -1.16
N ILE A 137 -5.24 7.02 -2.04
CA ILE A 137 -4.08 6.80 -2.91
C ILE A 137 -4.48 7.20 -4.33
N GLN A 138 -3.77 8.14 -4.92
CA GLN A 138 -4.00 8.53 -6.31
C GLN A 138 -3.52 7.44 -7.25
N ALA A 139 -4.38 7.00 -8.17
CA ALA A 139 -4.00 6.06 -9.20
C ALA A 139 -3.07 6.71 -10.24
N TRP A 140 -2.19 5.93 -10.84
CA TRP A 140 -1.33 6.39 -11.95
C TRP A 140 -2.13 6.42 -13.27
N ALA A 141 -3.34 7.00 -13.20
CA ALA A 141 -4.28 7.06 -14.31
C ALA A 141 -4.95 8.44 -14.34
N GLY A 142 -4.98 9.06 -15.48
CA GLY A 142 -5.60 10.39 -15.66
C GLY A 142 -7.06 10.29 -16.13
N HIS A 143 -7.82 11.35 -15.98
CA HIS A 143 -9.21 11.43 -16.46
C HIS A 143 -9.40 11.12 -17.95
N LYS A 144 -8.36 11.27 -18.77
CA LYS A 144 -8.42 10.93 -20.21
C LYS A 144 -8.55 9.43 -20.44
N SER A 145 -8.00 8.62 -19.56
CA SER A 145 -8.11 7.15 -19.64
C SER A 145 -9.47 6.63 -19.17
N PHE A 146 -10.30 7.46 -18.51
CA PHE A 146 -11.60 7.07 -17.97
C PHE A 146 -12.67 7.12 -19.05
N VAL A 147 -12.88 6.00 -19.73
CA VAL A 147 -13.74 5.85 -20.92
C VAL A 147 -14.95 4.95 -20.63
N ARG A 148 -15.95 4.98 -21.51
CA ARG A 148 -17.14 4.13 -21.38
C ARG A 148 -16.76 2.65 -21.54
N LYS A 149 -17.35 1.78 -20.70
CA LYS A 149 -17.14 0.33 -20.71
C LYS A 149 -17.74 -0.36 -21.95
N ASP A 150 -18.75 0.25 -22.57
CA ASP A 150 -19.46 -0.24 -23.75
C ASP A 150 -18.80 0.14 -25.08
N ARG A 151 -17.67 0.85 -25.06
CA ARG A 151 -16.90 1.17 -26.25
C ARG A 151 -16.16 -0.11 -26.70
N LYS A 152 -16.79 -0.87 -27.61
CA LYS A 152 -16.10 -1.92 -28.36
C LYS A 152 -14.94 -1.28 -29.12
N ASP A 153 -13.82 -1.99 -29.18
CA ASP A 153 -12.62 -1.59 -29.91
C ASP A 153 -12.93 -1.32 -31.40
N ASP A 154 -13.37 -0.14 -31.72
CA ASP A 154 -13.19 0.41 -33.03
C ASP A 154 -11.77 1.01 -33.07
N GLN A 155 -10.83 0.13 -33.41
CA GLN A 155 -9.53 0.54 -33.92
C GLN A 155 -9.82 1.21 -35.27
N ASP A 156 -9.86 2.52 -35.27
CA ASP A 156 -9.39 3.28 -36.41
C ASP A 156 -8.89 4.64 -35.92
N ALA A 157 -7.61 4.77 -36.12
CA ALA A 157 -6.87 5.99 -35.94
C ALA A 157 -7.40 7.02 -36.95
N ASP A 158 -7.79 8.16 -36.48
CA ASP A 158 -7.55 9.35 -37.28
C ASP A 158 -7.10 10.51 -36.37
N GLY A 159 -5.87 10.95 -36.66
CA GLY A 159 -5.29 12.14 -36.09
C GLY A 159 -5.97 13.36 -36.68
N SER A 160 -6.56 14.16 -35.84
CA SER A 160 -6.80 15.56 -36.19
C SER A 160 -6.41 16.44 -35.02
N ASP A 161 -5.36 17.18 -35.24
CA ASP A 161 -4.95 18.36 -34.50
C ASP A 161 -6.14 19.32 -34.39
N GLY A 162 -6.52 19.64 -33.17
CA GLY A 162 -7.60 20.56 -32.85
C GLY A 162 -7.21 21.48 -31.70
N GLU A 163 -6.70 22.61 -32.09
CA GLU A 163 -6.43 23.87 -31.38
C GLU A 163 -6.90 24.03 -29.94
N SER A 164 -5.93 24.39 -29.12
CA SER A 164 -6.07 24.98 -27.80
C SER A 164 -6.97 26.23 -27.85
N LYS A 165 -8.18 26.18 -27.31
CA LYS A 165 -8.87 27.37 -26.84
C LYS A 165 -8.78 27.42 -25.31
N SER A 166 -7.95 28.35 -24.87
CA SER A 166 -7.96 28.94 -23.54
C SER A 166 -9.35 29.57 -23.31
N GLY A 167 -10.11 28.97 -22.43
CA GLY A 167 -11.35 29.48 -21.91
C GLY A 167 -11.30 29.36 -20.40
N ASN A 168 -11.14 30.50 -19.76
CA ASN A 168 -11.30 30.72 -18.34
C ASN A 168 -12.78 30.49 -18.02
N ASP A 169 -13.11 29.44 -17.28
CA ASP A 169 -14.42 29.35 -16.64
C ASP A 169 -14.24 28.73 -15.23
N SER A 170 -14.32 29.64 -14.28
CA SER A 170 -14.59 29.42 -12.89
C SER A 170 -16.01 28.87 -12.72
N ASP A 171 -16.14 27.94 -11.77
CA ASP A 171 -17.38 27.39 -11.24
C ASP A 171 -18.07 26.29 -12.07
N ASN A 172 -17.70 25.03 -11.78
CA ASN A 172 -18.73 23.99 -11.68
C ASN A 172 -18.28 22.79 -10.84
N SER A 173 -18.75 22.77 -9.63
CA SER A 173 -18.58 21.73 -8.61
C SER A 173 -19.53 20.54 -8.85
N GLU A 174 -19.58 19.96 -10.04
CA GLU A 174 -20.25 18.67 -10.26
C GLU A 174 -19.21 17.56 -10.42
N ALA A 175 -19.10 16.75 -9.39
CA ALA A 175 -18.27 15.56 -9.39
C ALA A 175 -18.66 14.62 -10.53
N GLY A 176 -17.72 14.41 -11.43
CA GLY A 176 -17.90 13.50 -12.55
C GLY A 176 -18.24 14.15 -13.90
N ASN A 177 -18.41 15.45 -13.99
CA ASN A 177 -18.60 16.13 -15.28
C ASN A 177 -17.25 16.50 -15.92
N PHE A 178 -16.91 15.83 -17.02
CA PHE A 178 -15.79 16.22 -17.87
C PHE A 178 -16.32 16.55 -19.26
N LYS A 179 -16.13 17.78 -19.74
CA LYS A 179 -16.66 18.26 -21.02
C LYS A 179 -18.20 18.08 -21.17
N GLY A 180 -18.97 18.32 -20.10
CA GLY A 180 -20.42 18.23 -20.12
C GLY A 180 -21.02 16.82 -20.08
N GLN A 181 -20.21 15.76 -19.96
CA GLN A 181 -20.67 14.37 -19.83
C GLN A 181 -20.55 13.88 -18.40
N LYS A 182 -21.65 13.42 -17.81
CA LYS A 182 -21.64 12.77 -16.49
C LYS A 182 -20.97 11.41 -16.59
N ARG A 183 -19.90 11.22 -15.82
CA ARG A 183 -19.13 9.96 -15.75
C ARG A 183 -19.30 9.32 -14.39
N SER A 184 -19.51 8.01 -14.35
CA SER A 184 -19.64 7.24 -13.12
C SER A 184 -18.83 5.93 -13.22
N ASN A 185 -18.47 5.35 -12.08
CA ASN A 185 -17.78 4.06 -12.02
C ASN A 185 -18.62 2.90 -12.58
N GLU A 186 -19.93 3.05 -12.68
CA GLU A 186 -20.83 2.06 -13.27
C GLU A 186 -20.68 2.03 -14.79
N THR A 187 -20.58 3.19 -15.42
CA THR A 187 -20.60 3.35 -16.88
C THR A 187 -19.20 3.49 -17.49
N HIS A 188 -18.19 3.87 -16.70
CA HIS A 188 -16.83 4.14 -17.17
C HIS A 188 -15.81 3.37 -16.35
N ALA A 189 -14.66 3.07 -16.99
CA ALA A 189 -13.47 2.51 -16.35
C ALA A 189 -12.22 3.14 -16.97
N SER A 190 -11.11 3.12 -16.24
CA SER A 190 -9.84 3.54 -16.79
C SER A 190 -9.25 2.46 -17.67
N THR A 191 -8.75 2.84 -18.84
CA THR A 191 -7.99 1.95 -19.73
C THR A 191 -6.54 1.76 -19.28
N THR A 192 -6.03 2.67 -18.44
CA THR A 192 -4.67 2.57 -17.88
C THR A 192 -4.65 1.72 -16.61
N ASP A 193 -5.71 1.82 -15.80
CA ASP A 193 -5.83 1.11 -14.52
C ASP A 193 -7.33 0.81 -14.28
N ALA A 194 -7.76 -0.39 -14.65
CA ALA A 194 -9.16 -0.79 -14.64
C ALA A 194 -9.76 -0.87 -13.22
N ASP A 195 -8.92 -1.04 -12.19
CA ASP A 195 -9.34 -1.14 -10.80
C ASP A 195 -9.46 0.22 -10.10
N ALA A 196 -8.86 1.27 -10.65
CA ALA A 196 -8.99 2.62 -10.13
C ALA A 196 -10.44 3.12 -10.22
N ARG A 197 -10.91 3.79 -9.18
CA ARG A 197 -12.29 4.33 -9.11
C ARG A 197 -12.27 5.85 -9.04
N LEU A 198 -13.19 6.47 -9.78
CA LEU A 198 -13.43 7.90 -9.68
C LEU A 198 -14.05 8.19 -8.31
N TYR A 199 -13.30 8.85 -7.44
CA TYR A 199 -13.69 9.08 -6.06
C TYR A 199 -13.24 10.44 -5.56
N ARG A 200 -14.04 11.02 -4.65
CA ARG A 200 -13.70 12.24 -3.91
C ARG A 200 -14.04 12.09 -2.43
N LYS A 201 -13.23 12.64 -1.56
CA LYS A 201 -13.54 12.77 -0.13
C LYS A 201 -13.81 14.24 0.18
N GLY A 202 -15.01 14.54 0.66
CA GLY A 202 -15.42 15.92 0.98
C GLY A 202 -15.47 16.85 -0.24
N LYS A 203 -14.81 18.02 -0.15
CA LYS A 203 -14.76 19.06 -1.20
C LYS A 203 -13.57 18.92 -2.16
N THR A 204 -12.84 17.80 -2.14
CA THR A 204 -11.69 17.60 -3.03
C THR A 204 -12.13 17.33 -4.47
N ALA A 205 -11.20 17.46 -5.43
CA ALA A 205 -11.45 17.06 -6.81
C ALA A 205 -11.76 15.55 -6.90
N SER A 206 -12.63 15.18 -7.83
CA SER A 206 -12.90 13.78 -8.16
C SER A 206 -11.76 13.26 -9.03
N GLU A 207 -11.04 12.27 -8.57
CA GLU A 207 -9.88 11.67 -9.26
C GLU A 207 -9.96 10.15 -9.21
N LEU A 208 -9.20 9.49 -10.10
CA LEU A 208 -9.04 8.05 -10.07
C LEU A 208 -8.17 7.66 -8.89
N ARG A 209 -8.72 6.89 -7.96
CA ARG A 209 -8.11 6.61 -6.67
C ARG A 209 -8.35 5.19 -6.21
N PHE A 210 -7.48 4.78 -5.30
CA PHE A 210 -7.63 3.66 -4.37
C PHE A 210 -7.74 4.19 -2.94
N MET A 211 -8.08 3.31 -2.02
CA MET A 211 -7.98 3.57 -0.58
C MET A 211 -6.94 2.64 0.04
N GLY A 212 -5.97 3.22 0.75
CA GLY A 212 -5.05 2.50 1.60
C GLY A 212 -5.54 2.56 3.04
N HIS A 213 -5.54 1.42 3.71
CA HIS A 213 -5.99 1.28 5.09
C HIS A 213 -4.85 0.72 5.93
N THR A 214 -4.68 1.24 7.13
CA THR A 214 -3.70 0.74 8.10
C THR A 214 -4.37 0.45 9.42
N LEU A 215 -3.99 -0.68 10.03
CA LEU A 215 -4.27 -0.99 11.42
C LEU A 215 -2.97 -0.82 12.21
N THR A 216 -2.99 0.01 13.22
CA THR A 216 -1.83 0.38 14.02
C THR A 216 -2.02 -0.09 15.45
N ASP A 217 -1.05 -0.81 16.02
CA ASP A 217 -0.98 -1.08 17.45
C ASP A 217 -0.53 0.19 18.17
N ASN A 218 -1.27 0.57 19.21
CA ASN A 218 -1.11 1.88 19.87
C ASN A 218 0.03 1.93 20.90
N ARG A 219 0.68 0.80 21.24
CA ARG A 219 1.78 0.81 22.22
C ARG A 219 2.96 1.65 21.76
N HIS A 220 3.38 1.46 20.52
CA HIS A 220 4.48 2.21 19.91
C HIS A 220 4.13 2.81 18.54
N GLY A 221 2.86 2.75 18.13
CA GLY A 221 2.40 3.28 16.85
C GLY A 221 2.88 2.46 15.65
N LEU A 222 3.04 1.15 15.81
CA LEU A 222 3.49 0.26 14.75
C LEU A 222 2.31 -0.23 13.91
N VAL A 223 2.42 -0.14 12.59
CA VAL A 223 1.44 -0.70 11.66
C VAL A 223 1.55 -2.22 11.69
N VAL A 224 0.45 -2.92 12.00
CA VAL A 224 0.38 -4.38 12.11
C VAL A 224 -0.41 -5.03 10.98
N ASN A 225 -1.25 -4.27 10.28
CA ASN A 225 -1.94 -4.73 9.08
C ASN A 225 -2.13 -3.55 8.11
N ALA A 226 -2.05 -3.82 6.81
CA ALA A 226 -2.29 -2.83 5.77
C ALA A 226 -3.03 -3.47 4.60
N ARG A 227 -4.01 -2.74 4.04
CA ARG A 227 -4.79 -3.18 2.89
C ARG A 227 -4.99 -2.05 1.90
N VAL A 228 -5.12 -2.39 0.63
CA VAL A 228 -5.52 -1.46 -0.42
C VAL A 228 -6.83 -1.97 -1.02
N THR A 229 -7.80 -1.08 -1.18
CA THR A 229 -9.10 -1.38 -1.78
C THR A 229 -9.43 -0.40 -2.89
N GLN A 230 -10.42 -0.74 -3.70
CA GLN A 230 -11.06 0.24 -4.57
C GLN A 230 -11.70 1.33 -3.72
N ALA A 231 -11.65 2.57 -4.20
CA ALA A 231 -12.20 3.70 -3.46
C ALA A 231 -13.73 3.76 -3.59
N ASP A 232 -14.43 3.57 -2.48
CA ASP A 232 -15.87 3.77 -2.36
C ASP A 232 -16.26 4.29 -0.96
N GLY A 233 -17.57 4.50 -0.72
CA GLY A 233 -18.06 5.04 0.55
C GLY A 233 -18.08 4.04 1.72
N TYR A 234 -17.82 2.78 1.48
CA TYR A 234 -17.87 1.69 2.46
C TYR A 234 -16.50 1.08 2.74
N ALA A 235 -15.56 1.24 1.83
CA ALA A 235 -14.25 0.59 1.83
C ALA A 235 -13.48 0.75 3.15
N GLU A 236 -13.52 1.93 3.77
CA GLU A 236 -12.84 2.18 5.06
C GLU A 236 -13.36 1.24 6.16
N ARG A 237 -14.68 1.11 6.29
CA ARG A 237 -15.30 0.28 7.34
C ARG A 237 -15.12 -1.22 7.07
N GLU A 238 -15.27 -1.63 5.81
CA GLU A 238 -15.08 -3.03 5.43
C GLU A 238 -13.62 -3.48 5.63
N ALA A 239 -12.66 -2.65 5.23
CA ALA A 239 -11.25 -2.93 5.47
C ALA A 239 -10.93 -2.97 6.97
N ALA A 240 -11.47 -2.04 7.76
CA ALA A 240 -11.27 -2.03 9.21
C ALA A 240 -11.82 -3.30 9.88
N LYS A 241 -13.04 -3.74 9.51
CA LYS A 241 -13.63 -5.00 10.02
C LYS A 241 -12.72 -6.19 9.70
N ALA A 242 -12.23 -6.26 8.47
CA ALA A 242 -11.37 -7.35 8.06
C ALA A 242 -10.02 -7.35 8.79
N MET A 243 -9.35 -6.18 8.90
CA MET A 243 -8.04 -6.07 9.55
C MET A 243 -8.12 -6.34 11.06
N ILE A 244 -9.17 -5.85 11.75
CA ILE A 244 -9.32 -6.13 13.19
C ILE A 244 -9.71 -7.57 13.46
N ASN A 245 -10.46 -8.20 12.54
CA ASN A 245 -10.75 -9.62 12.62
C ASN A 245 -9.48 -10.48 12.48
N ASP A 246 -8.56 -10.11 11.57
CA ASP A 246 -7.26 -10.78 11.45
C ASP A 246 -6.47 -10.67 12.76
N ALA A 247 -6.41 -9.45 13.35
CA ALA A 247 -5.73 -9.24 14.63
C ALA A 247 -6.38 -10.05 15.75
N ARG A 248 -7.73 -10.14 15.77
CA ARG A 248 -8.47 -10.95 16.74
C ARG A 248 -8.19 -12.43 16.61
N GLN A 249 -8.11 -12.95 15.38
CA GLN A 249 -7.81 -14.37 15.13
C GLN A 249 -6.36 -14.74 15.44
N ALA A 250 -5.45 -13.79 15.33
CA ALA A 250 -4.04 -13.98 15.67
C ALA A 250 -3.79 -14.00 17.18
N HIS A 251 -4.75 -13.56 18.01
CA HIS A 251 -4.61 -13.54 19.45
C HIS A 251 -4.86 -14.93 20.06
N GLU A 252 -3.92 -15.41 20.87
CA GLU A 252 -4.00 -16.74 21.50
C GLU A 252 -5.14 -16.87 22.51
N ASP A 253 -5.47 -15.77 23.23
CA ASP A 253 -6.55 -15.71 24.20
C ASP A 253 -7.83 -15.14 23.59
N PRO A 254 -8.89 -15.93 23.41
CA PRO A 254 -10.16 -15.47 22.87
C PRO A 254 -10.91 -14.50 23.80
N ASP A 255 -10.60 -14.48 25.09
CA ASP A 255 -11.30 -13.65 26.08
C ASP A 255 -10.65 -12.25 26.26
N VAL A 256 -9.48 -12.02 25.68
CA VAL A 256 -8.85 -10.69 25.71
C VAL A 256 -9.75 -9.66 25.03
N SER A 257 -9.98 -8.55 25.73
CA SER A 257 -10.74 -7.42 25.20
C SER A 257 -9.87 -6.57 24.31
N ILE A 258 -10.10 -6.62 23.01
CA ILE A 258 -9.46 -5.75 22.02
C ILE A 258 -10.23 -4.44 21.90
N THR A 259 -9.54 -3.32 21.77
CA THR A 259 -10.13 -2.01 21.51
C THR A 259 -9.72 -1.47 20.15
N LEU A 260 -10.64 -0.83 19.43
CA LEU A 260 -10.38 -0.20 18.14
C LEU A 260 -10.75 1.27 18.17
N GLY A 261 -9.71 2.13 18.05
CA GLY A 261 -9.86 3.57 17.86
C GLY A 261 -10.10 3.91 16.38
N ALA A 262 -11.08 4.78 16.10
CA ALA A 262 -11.36 5.26 14.75
C ALA A 262 -11.99 6.66 14.77
N ASP A 263 -11.92 7.36 13.64
CA ASP A 263 -12.52 8.68 13.48
C ASP A 263 -14.06 8.62 13.35
N LYS A 264 -14.72 9.78 13.33
CA LYS A 264 -16.18 9.90 13.20
C LYS A 264 -16.77 9.34 11.88
N GLY A 265 -15.95 9.08 10.88
CA GLY A 265 -16.37 8.44 9.62
C GLY A 265 -16.78 6.98 9.82
N TYR A 266 -16.27 6.36 10.87
CA TYR A 266 -16.59 4.99 11.25
C TYR A 266 -17.81 4.88 12.18
N ASP A 267 -18.41 5.98 12.62
CA ASP A 267 -19.65 5.96 13.42
C ASP A 267 -20.84 5.55 12.55
N ALA A 268 -21.00 4.25 12.37
CA ALA A 268 -22.10 3.61 11.66
C ALA A 268 -22.60 2.41 12.47
N LYS A 269 -23.93 2.28 12.61
CA LYS A 269 -24.58 1.27 13.46
C LYS A 269 -24.08 -0.14 13.15
N GLU A 270 -24.07 -0.53 11.87
CA GLU A 270 -23.61 -1.84 11.44
C GLU A 270 -22.13 -2.10 11.83
N PHE A 271 -21.28 -1.08 11.68
CA PHE A 271 -19.86 -1.19 12.03
C PHE A 271 -19.68 -1.43 13.54
N ILE A 272 -20.35 -0.64 14.37
CA ILE A 272 -20.30 -0.77 15.84
C ILE A 272 -20.83 -2.14 16.30
N GLU A 273 -21.97 -2.58 15.77
CA GLU A 273 -22.56 -3.89 16.09
C GLU A 273 -21.63 -5.04 15.65
N THR A 274 -20.96 -4.91 14.50
CA THR A 274 -20.00 -5.92 14.02
C THR A 274 -18.79 -6.01 14.94
N LEU A 275 -18.22 -4.89 15.38
CA LEU A 275 -17.09 -4.88 16.32
C LEU A 275 -17.49 -5.55 17.66
N GLN A 276 -18.65 -5.22 18.20
CA GLN A 276 -19.14 -5.82 19.43
C GLN A 276 -19.35 -7.34 19.30
N ALA A 277 -19.87 -7.80 18.15
CA ALA A 277 -20.02 -9.22 17.87
C ALA A 277 -18.67 -9.97 17.79
N MET A 278 -17.58 -9.27 17.44
CA MET A 278 -16.22 -9.80 17.44
C MET A 278 -15.51 -9.70 18.80
N ASN A 279 -16.21 -9.29 19.88
CA ASN A 279 -15.62 -8.96 21.18
C ASN A 279 -14.53 -7.85 21.07
N VAL A 280 -14.78 -6.87 20.20
CA VAL A 280 -13.93 -5.68 20.05
C VAL A 280 -14.67 -4.47 20.57
N ARG A 281 -14.07 -3.74 21.51
CA ARG A 281 -14.64 -2.51 22.07
C ARG A 281 -14.39 -1.33 21.13
N PRO A 282 -15.45 -0.69 20.59
CA PRO A 282 -15.26 0.45 19.69
C PRO A 282 -14.94 1.74 20.47
N HIS A 283 -13.83 2.38 20.15
CA HIS A 283 -13.46 3.73 20.57
C HIS A 283 -13.57 4.68 19.39
N VAL A 284 -14.78 4.86 18.88
CA VAL A 284 -15.08 5.65 17.68
C VAL A 284 -15.56 7.03 18.08
N ALA A 285 -15.01 8.06 17.44
CA ALA A 285 -15.47 9.43 17.68
C ALA A 285 -16.91 9.61 17.21
N GLN A 286 -17.78 10.12 18.08
CA GLN A 286 -19.20 10.32 17.79
C GLN A 286 -19.43 11.32 16.66
N ASN A 287 -20.28 10.96 15.71
CA ASN A 287 -20.72 11.83 14.64
C ASN A 287 -22.05 12.51 15.02
N THR A 288 -21.96 13.71 15.58
CA THR A 288 -23.12 14.51 15.98
C THR A 288 -23.63 15.43 14.88
N SER A 289 -23.09 15.37 13.66
CA SER A 289 -23.47 16.24 12.53
C SER A 289 -24.79 15.80 11.92
N GLY A 290 -25.90 16.29 12.46
CA GLY A 290 -27.26 16.09 11.92
C GLY A 290 -27.86 14.70 12.11
N ARG A 291 -27.25 13.81 12.92
CA ARG A 291 -27.75 12.49 13.26
C ARG A 291 -27.39 12.10 14.69
N ARG A 292 -28.11 11.10 15.23
CA ARG A 292 -27.71 10.45 16.48
C ARG A 292 -26.53 9.52 16.22
N SER A 293 -25.52 9.58 17.07
CA SER A 293 -24.39 8.64 17.05
C SER A 293 -24.87 7.21 17.31
N ALA A 294 -24.20 6.24 16.67
CA ALA A 294 -24.38 4.82 16.95
C ALA A 294 -23.48 4.33 18.10
N VAL A 295 -22.51 5.14 18.50
CA VAL A 295 -21.59 4.84 19.61
C VAL A 295 -22.37 4.99 20.93
N PRO A 296 -22.38 3.98 21.82
CA PRO A 296 -23.00 4.07 23.12
C PRO A 296 -22.38 5.18 23.97
N ASP A 297 -23.19 5.85 24.80
CA ASP A 297 -22.74 6.95 25.66
C ASP A 297 -21.81 6.50 26.81
N GLU A 298 -21.66 5.18 27.02
CA GLU A 298 -20.88 4.56 28.09
C GLU A 298 -19.48 4.08 27.67
N ILE A 299 -19.03 4.46 26.46
CA ILE A 299 -17.72 4.04 25.92
C ILE A 299 -16.78 5.24 25.84
#